data_6885f183ba4833574b45d4c70942c2c2
#
_entry.id   6885f183ba4833574b45d4c70942c2c2
#
_cell.length_a   1.000
_cell.length_b   1.000
_cell.length_c   1.000
_cell.angle_alpha   90.00
_cell.angle_beta   90.00
_cell.angle_gamma   90.00
#
_symmetry.space_group_name_H-M   'P 1'
#
loop_
_entity.id
_entity.type
_entity.pdbx_description
1 polymer ?
#
loop_
_entity_poly.entity_id
_entity_poly.type
_entity_poly.pdbx_seq_one_letter_code
_entity_poly.pdbx_strand_id
1 'polypeptide(L)'
;MLFLHLTDDVMRQGGNAFSDNAFSVILSRERRMLLHHFHIPISPIFLMETFELIAKTFQGLEEVLAQELTELGADEIQIGRRMVSFVGDKRMMYRANFCLRTAVRILKPIKHFKAGDPDEVYQAVKGINWADYLDLTTSFSVDTTVYSTTFRNSRFVTYKIKDAIVDYFVEREGKRPNVSVANPQLRLNIHIAEDVCTLSLDSSGESLHLRGYREATVEAPINEVLAAAIIKMSGWKFDCDIVDPFCGSGTFLVEAALMARNIHPGIFRKRFGFENWKDFDADLLAEIYDDDSQEREFNHHIYGYDLNHNAVRAALENVKAAGVADYVTVEQRDIRDFALPEVPEGSEQPRRLMITNPPYGERLHPEDITAIYRTLGRKLKHDFTGNEAWIICSKEALFDALGLKPSQSIALQNGALDCEVRRFVTFSGKMESFRGDGGILKTDEDLRRQGERRRDGREREFSRKFDPDFKNRRRERDDNAASERQRPEDFFEDEEMAAHYRNLRNRHRNFEEQQSRERRQSVAGRDRNDRRADRREGGKGSRDDFKGARGGRSGFKGPRRDR
;
A
#
# COMPACT_ATOMS: atom_id res chain seq x y z
N MET A 1 -37.67 1.63 31.78
CA MET A 1 -38.14 0.38 32.39
C MET A 1 -39.39 -0.22 31.73
N LEU A 2 -40.09 0.46 30.79
CA LEU A 2 -41.25 -0.10 30.09
C LEU A 2 -40.93 -0.84 28.80
N PHE A 3 -39.68 -0.77 28.32
CA PHE A 3 -39.23 -1.41 27.06
C PHE A 3 -38.74 -2.85 27.19
N LEU A 4 -38.51 -3.32 28.41
CA LEU A 4 -38.02 -4.69 28.68
C LEU A 4 -39.16 -5.73 28.90
N HIS A 5 -40.42 -5.29 29.02
CA HIS A 5 -41.57 -6.21 29.21
C HIS A 5 -42.31 -6.59 27.93
N LEU A 6 -42.09 -5.90 26.79
CA LEU A 6 -42.76 -6.22 25.51
C LEU A 6 -41.97 -7.22 24.64
N THR A 7 -40.71 -7.49 24.95
CA THR A 7 -39.90 -8.46 24.20
C THR A 7 -40.03 -9.90 24.70
N ASP A 8 -40.44 -10.11 25.94
CA ASP A 8 -40.57 -11.45 26.52
C ASP A 8 -41.88 -12.17 26.14
N ASP A 9 -42.95 -11.46 25.77
CA ASP A 9 -44.22 -12.08 25.40
C ASP A 9 -44.25 -12.52 23.91
N VAL A 10 -43.44 -11.92 23.05
CA VAL A 10 -43.33 -12.28 21.61
C VAL A 10 -42.49 -13.52 21.38
N MET A 11 -41.55 -13.79 22.29
CA MET A 11 -40.65 -14.96 22.17
C MET A 11 -41.24 -16.27 22.68
N ARG A 12 -42.42 -16.24 23.34
CA ARG A 12 -43.07 -17.48 23.87
C ARG A 12 -44.09 -18.13 22.93
N GLN A 13 -44.47 -17.51 21.80
CA GLN A 13 -45.53 -18.02 20.91
C GLN A 13 -45.10 -18.37 19.46
N GLY A 14 -43.83 -18.41 19.13
CA GLY A 14 -43.39 -18.68 17.76
C GLY A 14 -42.29 -19.71 17.66
N GLY A 15 -42.65 -20.98 17.74
CA GLY A 15 -41.77 -22.04 17.28
C GLY A 15 -41.81 -22.18 15.75
N ASN A 16 -40.62 -22.22 15.16
CA ASN A 16 -40.27 -22.65 13.79
C ASN A 16 -40.43 -21.68 12.61
N ALA A 17 -39.28 -21.39 12.01
CA ALA A 17 -39.03 -21.12 10.60
C ALA A 17 -39.49 -19.77 10.03
N PHE A 18 -38.70 -18.72 10.23
CA PHE A 18 -38.61 -17.62 9.26
C PHE A 18 -37.15 -17.22 9.06
N SER A 19 -36.75 -17.02 7.80
CA SER A 19 -35.40 -16.65 7.42
C SER A 19 -35.06 -15.22 7.87
N ASP A 20 -33.82 -14.99 8.25
CA ASP A 20 -33.28 -13.72 8.79
C ASP A 20 -33.55 -12.48 7.91
N ASN A 21 -33.85 -12.64 6.63
CA ASN A 21 -34.18 -11.56 5.71
C ASN A 21 -35.60 -10.97 5.89
N ALA A 22 -36.54 -11.76 6.45
CA ALA A 22 -37.92 -11.28 6.67
C ALA A 22 -38.01 -10.38 7.93
N PHE A 23 -37.15 -10.63 8.92
CA PHE A 23 -37.15 -9.88 10.18
C PHE A 23 -36.62 -8.44 10.01
N SER A 24 -35.61 -8.25 9.15
CA SER A 24 -35.04 -6.93 8.84
C SER A 24 -36.03 -6.03 8.09
N VAL A 25 -36.84 -6.59 7.18
CA VAL A 25 -37.85 -5.83 6.41
C VAL A 25 -39.05 -5.46 7.28
N ILE A 26 -39.44 -6.32 8.23
CA ILE A 26 -40.57 -6.05 9.13
C ILE A 26 -40.22 -4.93 10.13
N LEU A 27 -39.01 -4.97 10.71
CA LEU A 27 -38.54 -3.90 11.61
C LEU A 27 -38.42 -2.54 10.92
N SER A 28 -38.07 -2.51 9.64
CA SER A 28 -38.01 -1.25 8.87
C SER A 28 -39.40 -0.68 8.55
N ARG A 29 -40.41 -1.54 8.41
CA ARG A 29 -41.78 -1.13 8.11
C ARG A 29 -42.57 -0.64 9.34
N GLU A 30 -42.35 -1.28 10.50
CA GLU A 30 -42.98 -0.87 11.76
C GLU A 30 -42.36 0.42 12.33
N ARG A 31 -41.04 0.65 12.15
CA ARG A 31 -40.45 1.94 12.48
C ARG A 31 -41.06 3.11 11.69
N ARG A 32 -41.47 2.91 10.44
CA ARG A 32 -42.15 3.94 9.66
C ARG A 32 -43.58 4.19 10.10
N MET A 33 -44.31 3.22 10.62
CA MET A 33 -45.69 3.40 11.09
C MET A 33 -45.77 4.02 12.49
N LEU A 34 -44.83 3.76 13.39
CA LEU A 34 -44.78 4.34 14.72
C LEU A 34 -44.40 5.83 14.73
N LEU A 35 -43.66 6.29 13.70
CA LEU A 35 -43.25 7.68 13.57
C LEU A 35 -44.40 8.64 13.11
N HIS A 36 -45.51 8.12 12.60
CA HIS A 36 -46.66 8.95 12.16
C HIS A 36 -47.71 9.26 13.25
N HIS A 37 -47.62 8.64 14.43
CA HIS A 37 -48.63 8.81 15.47
C HIS A 37 -48.19 9.61 16.71
N PHE A 38 -46.91 9.97 16.79
CA PHE A 38 -46.43 10.86 17.85
C PHE A 38 -45.96 12.17 17.21
N HIS A 39 -46.65 13.28 17.49
CA HIS A 39 -46.19 14.64 17.25
C HIS A 39 -45.01 14.97 18.20
N ILE A 40 -43.94 14.25 18.09
CA ILE A 40 -42.64 14.66 18.63
C ILE A 40 -42.12 15.66 17.60
N PRO A 41 -41.71 16.90 17.96
CA PRO A 41 -40.99 17.74 17.03
C PRO A 41 -39.70 17.04 16.69
N ILE A 42 -39.69 16.35 15.56
CA ILE A 42 -38.45 15.80 14.97
C ILE A 42 -37.70 17.06 14.59
N SER A 43 -36.69 17.45 15.41
CA SER A 43 -35.55 18.20 14.86
C SER A 43 -35.24 17.56 13.52
N PRO A 44 -35.05 18.32 12.44
CA PRO A 44 -34.71 17.71 11.17
C PRO A 44 -33.46 16.87 11.40
N ILE A 45 -33.65 15.57 11.62
CA ILE A 45 -32.60 14.60 11.43
C ILE A 45 -32.31 14.81 9.95
N PHE A 46 -31.26 15.58 9.66
CA PHE A 46 -30.64 15.60 8.35
C PHE A 46 -30.38 14.13 8.02
N LEU A 47 -31.24 13.55 7.19
CA LEU A 47 -30.93 12.28 6.53
C LEU A 47 -29.67 12.59 5.74
N MET A 48 -28.50 12.33 6.35
CA MET A 48 -27.24 12.44 5.63
C MET A 48 -27.36 11.51 4.43
N GLU A 49 -27.16 12.06 3.25
CA GLU A 49 -27.21 11.30 2.01
C GLU A 49 -26.07 10.29 2.03
N THR A 50 -26.42 9.00 2.13
CA THR A 50 -25.46 7.90 2.05
C THR A 50 -25.30 7.45 0.60
N PHE A 51 -24.10 7.04 0.22
CA PHE A 51 -23.76 6.60 -1.13
C PHE A 51 -22.75 5.46 -1.08
N GLU A 52 -22.67 4.74 -2.19
CA GLU A 52 -21.66 3.69 -2.38
C GLU A 52 -20.25 4.30 -2.45
N LEU A 53 -19.31 3.62 -1.82
CA LEU A 53 -17.88 3.91 -1.85
C LEU A 53 -17.09 2.64 -2.14
N ILE A 54 -15.95 2.78 -2.80
CA ILE A 54 -15.05 1.67 -3.13
C ILE A 54 -13.65 1.99 -2.62
N ALA A 55 -13.18 1.26 -1.63
CA ALA A 55 -11.79 1.31 -1.20
C ALA A 55 -10.95 0.32 -2.00
N LYS A 56 -9.99 0.80 -2.77
CA LYS A 56 -9.02 -0.04 -3.50
C LYS A 56 -7.87 -0.44 -2.59
N THR A 57 -7.39 -1.69 -2.77
CA THR A 57 -6.23 -2.21 -2.01
C THR A 57 -5.38 -3.14 -2.88
N PHE A 58 -4.29 -3.68 -2.31
CA PHE A 58 -3.52 -4.74 -2.97
C PHE A 58 -4.17 -6.11 -2.78
N GLN A 59 -3.85 -7.04 -3.68
CA GLN A 59 -4.33 -8.40 -3.58
C GLN A 59 -3.82 -9.08 -2.31
N GLY A 60 -4.73 -9.70 -1.55
CA GLY A 60 -4.46 -10.37 -0.28
C GLY A 60 -4.64 -9.47 0.95
N LEU A 61 -4.97 -8.18 0.76
CA LEU A 61 -5.23 -7.23 1.84
C LEU A 61 -6.72 -6.91 2.02
N GLU A 62 -7.59 -7.51 1.22
CA GLU A 62 -9.02 -7.18 1.18
C GLU A 62 -9.70 -7.42 2.52
N GLU A 63 -9.39 -8.53 3.22
CA GLU A 63 -9.95 -8.85 4.54
C GLU A 63 -9.50 -7.84 5.61
N VAL A 64 -8.21 -7.44 5.57
CA VAL A 64 -7.67 -6.45 6.52
C VAL A 64 -8.32 -5.08 6.32
N LEU A 65 -8.53 -4.69 5.06
CA LEU A 65 -9.22 -3.44 4.73
C LEU A 65 -10.70 -3.48 5.16
N ALA A 66 -11.38 -4.61 4.95
CA ALA A 66 -12.77 -4.78 5.39
C ALA A 66 -12.90 -4.65 6.91
N GLN A 67 -11.92 -5.19 7.65
CA GLN A 67 -11.87 -5.02 9.10
C GLN A 67 -11.65 -3.55 9.50
N GLU A 68 -10.75 -2.81 8.84
CA GLU A 68 -10.56 -1.38 9.07
C GLU A 68 -11.84 -0.57 8.82
N LEU A 69 -12.56 -0.88 7.74
CA LEU A 69 -13.84 -0.25 7.43
C LEU A 69 -14.91 -0.56 8.49
N THR A 70 -14.95 -1.80 8.99
CA THR A 70 -15.85 -2.18 10.10
C THR A 70 -15.52 -1.40 11.38
N GLU A 71 -14.22 -1.29 11.73
CA GLU A 71 -13.73 -0.51 12.87
C GLU A 71 -14.05 0.99 12.71
N LEU A 72 -14.06 1.50 11.46
CA LEU A 72 -14.40 2.88 11.14
C LEU A 72 -15.91 3.16 11.22
N GLY A 73 -16.76 2.11 11.22
CA GLY A 73 -18.22 2.18 11.28
C GLY A 73 -18.89 2.32 9.91
N ALA A 74 -18.27 1.79 8.85
CA ALA A 74 -18.88 1.74 7.52
C ALA A 74 -19.99 0.68 7.45
N ASP A 75 -21.00 0.93 6.61
CA ASP A 75 -22.11 0.03 6.39
C ASP A 75 -21.95 -0.79 5.10
N GLU A 76 -22.69 -1.89 4.97
CA GLU A 76 -22.80 -2.74 3.77
C GLU A 76 -21.46 -3.14 3.15
N ILE A 77 -20.50 -3.54 3.99
CA ILE A 77 -19.14 -3.90 3.56
C ILE A 77 -19.16 -5.19 2.73
N GLN A 78 -18.64 -5.11 1.50
CA GLN A 78 -18.52 -6.25 0.59
C GLN A 78 -17.11 -6.38 0.05
N ILE A 79 -16.50 -7.55 0.26
CA ILE A 79 -15.14 -7.86 -0.21
C ILE A 79 -15.20 -8.25 -1.68
N GLY A 80 -14.44 -7.52 -2.51
CA GLY A 80 -14.21 -7.82 -3.92
C GLY A 80 -12.73 -8.09 -4.20
N ARG A 81 -12.38 -8.28 -5.47
CA ARG A 81 -10.98 -8.50 -5.86
C ARG A 81 -10.21 -7.18 -5.88
N ARG A 82 -9.20 -7.02 -5.00
CA ARG A 82 -8.37 -5.81 -4.82
C ARG A 82 -9.20 -4.59 -4.46
N MET A 83 -10.34 -4.79 -3.83
CA MET A 83 -11.24 -3.71 -3.40
C MET A 83 -12.19 -4.19 -2.31
N VAL A 84 -12.73 -3.24 -1.58
CA VAL A 84 -13.88 -3.43 -0.68
C VAL A 84 -14.87 -2.33 -0.98
N SER A 85 -16.13 -2.67 -1.32
CA SER A 85 -17.21 -1.69 -1.42
C SER A 85 -17.92 -1.56 -0.06
N PHE A 86 -18.43 -0.37 0.20
CA PHE A 86 -19.13 -0.04 1.44
C PHE A 86 -20.07 1.16 1.21
N VAL A 87 -20.97 1.37 2.13
CA VAL A 87 -21.89 2.53 2.12
C VAL A 87 -21.50 3.49 3.24
N GLY A 88 -21.58 4.78 2.95
CA GLY A 88 -21.32 5.83 3.92
C GLY A 88 -21.75 7.20 3.41
N ASP A 89 -21.68 8.19 4.27
CA ASP A 89 -21.92 9.59 3.97
C ASP A 89 -20.63 10.35 3.60
N LYS A 90 -20.71 11.66 3.44
CA LYS A 90 -19.55 12.52 3.17
C LYS A 90 -18.50 12.43 4.29
N ARG A 91 -18.92 12.37 5.56
CA ARG A 91 -18.02 12.21 6.73
C ARG A 91 -17.29 10.88 6.65
N MET A 92 -17.98 9.79 6.34
CA MET A 92 -17.36 8.48 6.16
C MET A 92 -16.34 8.49 5.02
N MET A 93 -16.64 9.13 3.89
CA MET A 93 -15.69 9.26 2.77
C MET A 93 -14.42 10.02 3.18
N TYR A 94 -14.55 11.12 3.93
CA TYR A 94 -13.40 11.89 4.42
C TYR A 94 -12.58 11.07 5.42
N ARG A 95 -13.23 10.44 6.40
CA ARG A 95 -12.59 9.56 7.38
C ARG A 95 -11.92 8.34 6.72
N ALA A 96 -12.53 7.75 5.70
CA ALA A 96 -11.92 6.64 4.95
C ALA A 96 -10.60 7.05 4.28
N ASN A 97 -10.53 8.26 3.71
CA ASN A 97 -9.29 8.80 3.15
C ASN A 97 -8.24 9.12 4.22
N PHE A 98 -8.67 9.62 5.36
CA PHE A 98 -7.80 10.10 6.44
C PHE A 98 -7.29 8.99 7.35
N CYS A 99 -8.16 8.02 7.70
CA CYS A 99 -7.88 7.02 8.74
C CYS A 99 -7.37 5.68 8.20
N LEU A 100 -7.82 5.24 7.00
CA LEU A 100 -7.51 3.89 6.51
C LEU A 100 -6.01 3.74 6.17
N ARG A 101 -5.41 2.70 6.72
CA ARG A 101 -3.99 2.40 6.52
C ARG A 101 -3.73 1.47 5.36
N THR A 102 -4.71 0.60 5.04
CA THR A 102 -4.57 -0.46 4.03
C THR A 102 -5.30 -0.16 2.72
N ALA A 103 -5.94 1.00 2.61
CA ALA A 103 -6.48 1.51 1.37
C ALA A 103 -5.42 2.23 0.52
N VAL A 104 -5.51 2.05 -0.80
CA VAL A 104 -4.68 2.76 -1.80
C VAL A 104 -5.43 3.97 -2.37
N ARG A 105 -6.75 3.85 -2.54
CA ARG A 105 -7.65 4.90 -3.03
C ARG A 105 -9.07 4.66 -2.53
N ILE A 106 -9.80 5.74 -2.35
CA ILE A 106 -11.25 5.74 -2.09
C ILE A 106 -11.94 6.36 -3.32
N LEU A 107 -12.84 5.60 -3.91
CA LEU A 107 -13.59 6.00 -5.10
C LEU A 107 -15.06 6.18 -4.74
N LYS A 108 -15.70 7.23 -5.28
CA LYS A 108 -17.14 7.46 -5.21
C LYS A 108 -17.75 7.15 -6.57
N PRO A 109 -18.44 6.01 -6.78
CA PRO A 109 -19.18 5.72 -8.01
C PRO A 109 -20.19 6.83 -8.31
N ILE A 110 -20.22 7.28 -9.57
CA ILE A 110 -21.19 8.25 -10.05
C ILE A 110 -22.12 7.65 -11.10
N LYS A 111 -21.69 6.55 -11.73
CA LYS A 111 -22.54 5.84 -12.71
C LYS A 111 -22.10 4.40 -12.87
N HIS A 112 -23.09 3.50 -12.78
CA HIS A 112 -22.97 2.10 -13.22
C HIS A 112 -23.75 1.95 -14.53
N PHE A 113 -23.15 1.28 -15.52
CA PHE A 113 -23.80 1.03 -16.80
C PHE A 113 -23.19 -0.19 -17.48
N LYS A 114 -23.91 -0.74 -18.49
CA LYS A 114 -23.36 -1.78 -19.36
C LYS A 114 -22.94 -1.17 -20.68
N ALA A 115 -21.84 -1.67 -21.24
CA ALA A 115 -21.35 -1.29 -22.55
C ALA A 115 -20.62 -2.49 -23.18
N GLY A 116 -20.93 -2.79 -24.43
CA GLY A 116 -20.28 -3.83 -25.22
C GLY A 116 -19.10 -3.34 -26.02
N ASP A 117 -19.00 -2.02 -26.22
CA ASP A 117 -17.92 -1.38 -26.99
C ASP A 117 -17.56 0.02 -26.46
N PRO A 118 -16.47 0.63 -26.92
CA PRO A 118 -16.05 1.97 -26.50
C PRO A 118 -16.98 3.11 -26.91
N ASP A 119 -17.81 2.96 -27.94
CA ASP A 119 -18.75 3.98 -28.37
C ASP A 119 -19.96 4.01 -27.45
N GLU A 120 -20.43 2.87 -26.96
CA GLU A 120 -21.45 2.80 -25.92
C GLU A 120 -20.95 3.42 -24.61
N VAL A 121 -19.66 3.22 -24.25
CA VAL A 121 -19.02 3.91 -23.11
C VAL A 121 -19.05 5.42 -23.33
N TYR A 122 -18.71 5.91 -24.52
CA TYR A 122 -18.75 7.34 -24.85
C TYR A 122 -20.16 7.91 -24.67
N GLN A 123 -21.21 7.24 -25.20
CA GLN A 123 -22.59 7.72 -25.08
C GLN A 123 -23.06 7.74 -23.63
N ALA A 124 -22.78 6.68 -22.87
CA ALA A 124 -23.12 6.61 -21.46
C ALA A 124 -22.47 7.74 -20.64
N VAL A 125 -21.19 8.03 -20.88
CA VAL A 125 -20.42 9.07 -20.20
C VAL A 125 -20.87 10.47 -20.63
N LYS A 126 -21.11 10.71 -21.93
CA LYS A 126 -21.61 12.00 -22.45
C LYS A 126 -22.96 12.38 -21.86
N GLY A 127 -23.82 11.39 -21.54
CA GLY A 127 -25.12 11.60 -20.92
C GLY A 127 -25.10 11.99 -19.43
N ILE A 128 -23.93 12.10 -18.80
CA ILE A 128 -23.78 12.59 -17.42
C ILE A 128 -23.83 14.12 -17.42
N ASN A 129 -24.44 14.72 -16.40
CA ASN A 129 -24.40 16.18 -16.20
C ASN A 129 -23.04 16.57 -15.59
N TRP A 130 -22.03 16.76 -16.44
CA TRP A 130 -20.68 17.08 -15.99
C TRP A 130 -20.56 18.43 -15.30
N ALA A 131 -21.51 19.33 -15.52
CA ALA A 131 -21.55 20.62 -14.81
C ALA A 131 -21.70 20.47 -13.29
N ASP A 132 -22.16 19.33 -12.79
CA ASP A 132 -22.23 19.06 -11.34
C ASP A 132 -20.83 18.77 -10.74
N TYR A 133 -19.88 18.29 -11.55
CA TYR A 133 -18.58 17.82 -11.07
C TYR A 133 -17.42 18.75 -11.43
N LEU A 134 -17.42 19.34 -12.62
CA LEU A 134 -16.34 20.20 -13.10
C LEU A 134 -16.88 21.38 -13.91
N ASP A 135 -16.01 22.32 -14.22
CA ASP A 135 -16.26 23.46 -15.10
C ASP A 135 -15.09 23.63 -16.09
N LEU A 136 -15.15 24.70 -16.91
CA LEU A 136 -14.10 24.96 -17.91
C LEU A 136 -12.72 25.29 -17.33
N THR A 137 -12.65 25.67 -16.06
CA THR A 137 -11.39 26.00 -15.36
C THR A 137 -10.78 24.78 -14.68
N THR A 138 -11.58 23.74 -14.43
CA THR A 138 -11.19 22.51 -13.75
C THR A 138 -10.43 21.60 -14.71
N SER A 139 -9.21 21.24 -14.34
CA SER A 139 -8.46 20.22 -15.08
C SER A 139 -8.82 18.81 -14.60
N PHE A 140 -8.91 17.84 -15.53
CA PHE A 140 -9.27 16.48 -15.17
C PHE A 140 -8.37 15.43 -15.84
N SER A 141 -8.36 14.22 -15.26
CA SER A 141 -7.78 13.01 -15.86
C SER A 141 -8.71 11.81 -15.70
N VAL A 142 -8.46 10.78 -16.50
CA VAL A 142 -9.20 9.51 -16.46
C VAL A 142 -8.20 8.36 -16.31
N ASP A 143 -8.32 7.58 -15.24
CA ASP A 143 -7.60 6.33 -15.03
C ASP A 143 -8.52 5.16 -15.40
N THR A 144 -8.06 4.25 -16.24
CA THR A 144 -8.87 3.15 -16.79
C THR A 144 -8.30 1.80 -16.37
N THR A 145 -9.16 0.96 -15.80
CA THR A 145 -8.85 -0.43 -15.47
C THR A 145 -9.84 -1.34 -16.20
N VAL A 146 -9.34 -2.25 -17.02
CA VAL A 146 -10.15 -3.14 -17.85
C VAL A 146 -9.80 -4.60 -17.56
N TYR A 147 -10.83 -5.39 -17.31
CA TYR A 147 -10.81 -6.85 -17.25
C TYR A 147 -11.93 -7.39 -18.15
N SER A 148 -11.67 -7.42 -19.46
CA SER A 148 -12.70 -7.78 -20.45
C SER A 148 -12.05 -8.48 -21.64
N THR A 149 -12.79 -9.39 -22.23
CA THR A 149 -12.44 -10.02 -23.52
C THR A 149 -12.74 -9.12 -24.72
N THR A 150 -13.67 -8.18 -24.53
CA THR A 150 -14.14 -7.26 -25.59
C THR A 150 -13.31 -5.97 -25.62
N PHE A 151 -13.05 -5.38 -24.47
CA PHE A 151 -12.26 -4.14 -24.36
C PHE A 151 -10.76 -4.46 -24.30
N ARG A 152 -10.11 -4.58 -25.47
CA ARG A 152 -8.69 -4.98 -25.55
C ARG A 152 -7.70 -3.83 -25.28
N ASN A 153 -8.13 -2.57 -25.44
CA ASN A 153 -7.26 -1.40 -25.34
C ASN A 153 -7.82 -0.40 -24.31
N SER A 154 -7.29 -0.43 -23.09
CA SER A 154 -7.69 0.49 -22.02
C SER A 154 -7.43 1.96 -22.37
N ARG A 155 -6.35 2.29 -23.10
CA ARG A 155 -6.05 3.66 -23.52
C ARG A 155 -7.12 4.22 -24.46
N PHE A 156 -7.65 3.39 -25.35
CA PHE A 156 -8.72 3.81 -26.26
C PHE A 156 -9.99 4.16 -25.47
N VAL A 157 -10.35 3.37 -24.48
CA VAL A 157 -11.46 3.69 -23.56
C VAL A 157 -11.21 4.99 -22.83
N THR A 158 -9.99 5.22 -22.34
CA THR A 158 -9.60 6.50 -21.69
C THR A 158 -9.84 7.69 -22.60
N TYR A 159 -9.46 7.60 -23.90
CA TYR A 159 -9.69 8.67 -24.86
C TYR A 159 -11.17 8.90 -25.14
N LYS A 160 -11.98 7.84 -25.31
CA LYS A 160 -13.43 7.94 -25.52
C LYS A 160 -14.14 8.64 -24.36
N ILE A 161 -13.77 8.31 -23.13
CA ILE A 161 -14.33 8.99 -21.95
C ILE A 161 -13.92 10.46 -21.91
N LYS A 162 -12.64 10.75 -22.15
CA LYS A 162 -12.16 12.13 -22.23
C LYS A 162 -12.90 12.92 -23.30
N ASP A 163 -13.06 12.35 -24.51
CA ASP A 163 -13.75 13.00 -25.61
C ASP A 163 -15.23 13.23 -25.27
N ALA A 164 -15.91 12.28 -24.65
CA ALA A 164 -17.30 12.44 -24.18
C ALA A 164 -17.49 13.62 -23.21
N ILE A 165 -16.53 13.81 -22.28
CA ILE A 165 -16.55 14.93 -21.34
C ILE A 165 -16.26 16.26 -22.08
N VAL A 166 -15.28 16.27 -22.95
CA VAL A 166 -14.93 17.45 -23.75
C VAL A 166 -16.10 17.89 -24.65
N ASP A 167 -16.71 16.94 -25.36
CA ASP A 167 -17.84 17.22 -26.26
C ASP A 167 -19.07 17.71 -25.51
N TYR A 168 -19.33 17.21 -24.30
CA TYR A 168 -20.38 17.74 -23.43
C TYR A 168 -20.26 19.24 -23.22
N PHE A 169 -19.06 19.76 -22.93
CA PHE A 169 -18.82 21.20 -22.71
C PHE A 169 -18.77 21.99 -24.03
N VAL A 170 -18.17 21.43 -25.09
CA VAL A 170 -18.12 22.07 -26.40
C VAL A 170 -19.52 22.31 -26.94
N GLU A 171 -20.43 21.34 -26.84
CA GLU A 171 -21.82 21.48 -27.30
C GLU A 171 -22.64 22.50 -26.50
N ARG A 172 -22.36 22.67 -25.20
CA ARG A 172 -23.13 23.55 -24.33
C ARG A 172 -22.55 24.95 -24.17
N GLU A 173 -21.22 25.04 -24.11
CA GLU A 173 -20.49 26.27 -23.77
C GLU A 173 -19.55 26.74 -24.88
N GLY A 174 -19.43 25.98 -25.98
CA GLY A 174 -18.54 26.30 -27.10
C GLY A 174 -17.04 26.22 -26.77
N LYS A 175 -16.68 25.70 -25.62
CA LYS A 175 -15.30 25.63 -25.10
C LYS A 175 -15.03 24.26 -24.49
N ARG A 176 -13.77 23.89 -24.46
CA ARG A 176 -13.32 22.61 -23.89
C ARG A 176 -12.63 22.79 -22.54
N PRO A 177 -12.87 21.90 -21.55
CA PRO A 177 -12.15 21.89 -20.29
C PRO A 177 -10.70 21.42 -20.48
N ASN A 178 -9.86 21.71 -19.48
CA ASN A 178 -8.47 21.30 -19.50
C ASN A 178 -8.31 19.82 -19.13
N VAL A 179 -7.39 19.13 -19.82
CA VAL A 179 -6.98 17.76 -19.48
C VAL A 179 -5.55 17.81 -18.94
N SER A 180 -5.33 17.33 -17.73
CA SER A 180 -4.00 17.28 -17.11
C SER A 180 -3.78 15.89 -16.54
N VAL A 181 -2.76 15.18 -17.01
CA VAL A 181 -2.41 13.84 -16.51
C VAL A 181 -1.56 13.92 -15.24
N ALA A 182 -0.65 14.90 -15.18
CA ALA A 182 0.29 15.03 -14.08
C ALA A 182 -0.38 15.54 -12.79
N ASN A 183 -1.12 16.65 -12.86
CA ASN A 183 -1.76 17.28 -11.71
C ASN A 183 -3.21 17.66 -12.04
N PRO A 184 -4.13 16.69 -12.17
CA PRO A 184 -5.53 16.98 -12.38
C PRO A 184 -6.17 17.47 -11.09
N GLN A 185 -7.09 18.43 -11.20
CA GLN A 185 -7.93 18.85 -10.07
C GLN A 185 -9.03 17.82 -9.80
N LEU A 186 -9.56 17.20 -10.86
CA LEU A 186 -10.53 16.11 -10.77
C LEU A 186 -9.94 14.84 -11.41
N ARG A 187 -9.83 13.78 -10.64
CA ARG A 187 -9.41 12.48 -11.12
C ARG A 187 -10.62 11.55 -11.21
N LEU A 188 -10.81 10.97 -12.38
CA LEU A 188 -11.85 9.98 -12.66
C LEU A 188 -11.23 8.60 -12.74
N ASN A 189 -11.97 7.58 -12.33
CA ASN A 189 -11.61 6.19 -12.49
C ASN A 189 -12.75 5.45 -13.20
N ILE A 190 -12.45 4.75 -14.29
CA ILE A 190 -13.39 3.77 -14.83
C ILE A 190 -12.85 2.37 -14.63
N HIS A 191 -13.71 1.51 -14.12
CA HIS A 191 -13.47 0.07 -14.01
C HIS A 191 -14.46 -0.67 -14.91
N ILE A 192 -13.93 -1.50 -15.81
CA ILE A 192 -14.71 -2.34 -16.72
C ILE A 192 -14.41 -3.80 -16.38
N ALA A 193 -15.45 -4.54 -15.98
CA ALA A 193 -15.42 -5.98 -15.76
C ALA A 193 -16.37 -6.62 -16.77
N GLU A 194 -15.80 -7.27 -17.80
CA GLU A 194 -16.50 -7.74 -19.01
C GLU A 194 -17.31 -6.60 -19.66
N ASP A 195 -18.62 -6.55 -19.51
CA ASP A 195 -19.53 -5.52 -20.04
C ASP A 195 -20.03 -4.53 -18.99
N VAL A 196 -19.68 -4.73 -17.70
CA VAL A 196 -20.12 -3.89 -16.60
C VAL A 196 -19.09 -2.78 -16.34
N CYS A 197 -19.54 -1.54 -16.47
CA CYS A 197 -18.73 -0.34 -16.31
C CYS A 197 -19.13 0.41 -15.05
N THR A 198 -18.16 0.79 -14.23
CA THR A 198 -18.32 1.65 -13.07
C THR A 198 -17.45 2.90 -13.25
N LEU A 199 -18.05 4.06 -13.40
CA LEU A 199 -17.37 5.34 -13.44
C LEU A 199 -17.43 5.99 -12.07
N SER A 200 -16.29 6.40 -11.55
CA SER A 200 -16.15 6.93 -10.19
C SER A 200 -15.30 8.21 -10.16
N LEU A 201 -15.57 9.07 -9.18
CA LEU A 201 -14.65 10.13 -8.75
C LEU A 201 -13.59 9.54 -7.82
N ASP A 202 -12.33 9.93 -7.97
CA ASP A 202 -11.25 9.59 -7.05
C ASP A 202 -11.18 10.65 -5.95
N SER A 203 -11.63 10.30 -4.75
CA SER A 203 -11.62 11.20 -3.61
C SER A 203 -10.24 11.36 -2.97
N SER A 204 -9.32 10.45 -3.23
CA SER A 204 -7.98 10.45 -2.62
C SER A 204 -6.99 11.38 -3.33
N GLY A 205 -7.11 11.54 -4.65
CA GLY A 205 -6.17 12.30 -5.47
C GLY A 205 -4.89 11.51 -5.72
N GLU A 206 -3.81 11.79 -4.99
CA GLU A 206 -2.63 10.92 -4.97
C GLU A 206 -2.92 9.64 -4.19
N SER A 207 -2.18 8.58 -4.52
CA SER A 207 -2.35 7.30 -3.82
C SER A 207 -2.12 7.44 -2.32
N LEU A 208 -2.97 6.79 -1.49
CA LEU A 208 -2.92 6.91 -0.03
C LEU A 208 -1.67 6.30 0.60
N HIS A 209 -0.91 5.47 -0.12
CA HIS A 209 0.39 5.01 0.36
C HIS A 209 1.41 6.15 0.49
N LEU A 210 1.29 7.20 -0.35
CA LEU A 210 2.06 8.41 -0.22
C LEU A 210 1.57 9.21 0.99
N ARG A 211 1.96 8.78 2.21
CA ARG A 211 1.51 9.37 3.48
C ARG A 211 1.90 10.83 3.60
N GLY A 212 3.12 11.17 3.19
CA GLY A 212 3.70 12.50 3.30
C GLY A 212 4.90 12.60 4.25
N TYR A 213 5.10 11.63 5.15
CA TYR A 213 6.23 11.63 6.08
C TYR A 213 7.57 11.19 5.45
N ARG A 214 7.56 10.58 4.25
CA ARG A 214 8.78 10.08 3.61
C ARG A 214 9.58 11.22 2.99
N GLU A 215 10.58 11.70 3.71
CA GLU A 215 11.54 12.71 3.23
C GLU A 215 12.72 12.08 2.48
N ALA A 216 13.14 10.87 2.90
CA ALA A 216 14.25 10.15 2.29
C ALA A 216 13.85 8.71 1.95
N THR A 217 14.44 8.17 0.91
CA THR A 217 14.16 6.81 0.46
C THR A 217 15.45 6.07 0.13
N VAL A 218 15.40 4.76 0.32
CA VAL A 218 16.37 3.81 -0.22
C VAL A 218 15.85 3.24 -1.53
N GLU A 219 16.67 2.47 -2.20
CA GLU A 219 16.26 1.74 -3.37
C GLU A 219 15.24 0.64 -3.00
N ALA A 220 14.03 0.66 -3.62
CA ALA A 220 12.93 -0.28 -3.42
C ALA A 220 12.43 -0.44 -1.95
N PRO A 221 11.97 0.64 -1.31
CA PRO A 221 11.35 0.53 0.01
C PRO A 221 10.06 -0.27 -0.08
N ILE A 222 9.68 -0.93 1.02
CA ILE A 222 8.35 -1.52 1.12
C ILE A 222 7.28 -0.43 1.08
N ASN A 223 6.15 -0.73 0.43
CA ASN A 223 5.02 0.18 0.35
C ASN A 223 4.35 0.33 1.74
N GLU A 224 3.95 1.54 2.11
CA GLU A 224 3.38 1.88 3.42
C GLU A 224 2.07 1.13 3.70
N VAL A 225 1.20 0.98 2.69
CA VAL A 225 -0.04 0.20 2.79
C VAL A 225 0.25 -1.27 3.07
N LEU A 226 1.26 -1.83 2.40
CA LEU A 226 1.67 -3.22 2.62
C LEU A 226 2.31 -3.40 4.00
N ALA A 227 3.14 -2.47 4.43
CA ALA A 227 3.76 -2.51 5.76
C ALA A 227 2.70 -2.44 6.87
N ALA A 228 1.76 -1.49 6.79
CA ALA A 228 0.65 -1.38 7.73
C ALA A 228 -0.20 -2.65 7.77
N ALA A 229 -0.48 -3.24 6.60
CA ALA A 229 -1.24 -4.49 6.52
C ALA A 229 -0.53 -5.66 7.21
N ILE A 230 0.78 -5.82 7.02
CA ILE A 230 1.57 -6.88 7.68
C ILE A 230 1.58 -6.70 9.19
N ILE A 231 1.72 -5.45 9.68
CA ILE A 231 1.62 -5.14 11.11
C ILE A 231 0.24 -5.54 11.65
N LYS A 232 -0.86 -5.18 10.97
CA LYS A 232 -2.22 -5.60 11.36
C LYS A 232 -2.40 -7.11 11.33
N MET A 233 -1.91 -7.79 10.29
CA MET A 233 -1.96 -9.25 10.16
C MET A 233 -1.19 -9.98 11.26
N SER A 234 -0.14 -9.35 11.85
CA SER A 234 0.60 -9.92 12.96
C SER A 234 -0.24 -10.03 14.24
N GLY A 235 -1.36 -9.33 14.29
CA GLY A 235 -2.22 -9.29 15.48
C GLY A 235 -1.58 -8.57 16.66
N TRP A 236 -0.54 -7.76 16.44
CA TRP A 236 0.10 -6.96 17.47
C TRP A 236 -0.91 -6.07 18.19
N LYS A 237 -0.92 -6.17 19.52
CA LYS A 237 -1.84 -5.42 20.40
C LYS A 237 -1.20 -4.20 21.04
N PHE A 238 -0.03 -3.77 20.53
CA PHE A 238 0.78 -2.69 21.10
C PHE A 238 1.28 -2.97 22.51
N ASP A 239 1.41 -4.25 22.85
CA ASP A 239 1.71 -4.81 24.17
C ASP A 239 3.15 -5.35 24.29
N CYS A 240 3.98 -5.09 23.30
CA CYS A 240 5.37 -5.49 23.27
C CYS A 240 6.19 -4.64 22.27
N ASP A 241 7.52 -4.70 22.41
CA ASP A 241 8.43 -4.04 21.49
C ASP A 241 8.39 -4.66 20.11
N ILE A 242 8.65 -3.81 19.07
CA ILE A 242 8.90 -4.28 17.70
C ILE A 242 10.39 -4.20 17.39
N VAL A 243 10.87 -5.17 16.59
CA VAL A 243 12.26 -5.22 16.10
C VAL A 243 12.26 -5.47 14.59
N ASP A 244 12.98 -4.63 13.83
CA ASP A 244 13.22 -4.82 12.40
C ASP A 244 14.73 -4.80 12.11
N PRO A 245 15.39 -5.97 11.93
CA PRO A 245 16.81 -6.06 11.67
C PRO A 245 17.24 -5.71 10.22
N PHE A 246 16.30 -5.37 9.34
CA PHE A 246 16.53 -4.91 7.97
C PHE A 246 15.60 -3.73 7.64
N CYS A 247 15.65 -2.68 8.46
CA CYS A 247 14.63 -1.63 8.46
C CYS A 247 14.64 -0.74 7.22
N GLY A 248 15.71 -0.75 6.42
CA GLY A 248 15.80 0.09 5.23
C GLY A 248 15.58 1.57 5.57
N SER A 249 14.62 2.22 4.89
CA SER A 249 14.21 3.60 5.18
C SER A 249 13.19 3.73 6.32
N GLY A 250 12.99 2.69 7.14
CA GLY A 250 12.18 2.73 8.36
C GLY A 250 10.66 2.63 8.15
N THR A 251 10.16 2.10 7.03
CA THR A 251 8.72 2.08 6.78
C THR A 251 7.94 1.29 7.84
N PHE A 252 8.40 0.08 8.21
CA PHE A 252 7.76 -0.68 9.30
C PHE A 252 7.82 0.05 10.64
N LEU A 253 8.94 0.72 10.92
CA LEU A 253 9.14 1.45 12.18
C LEU A 253 8.13 2.59 12.31
N VAL A 254 8.01 3.42 11.26
CA VAL A 254 7.09 4.57 11.24
C VAL A 254 5.64 4.09 11.28
N GLU A 255 5.22 3.17 10.39
CA GLU A 255 3.83 2.67 10.38
C GLU A 255 3.47 2.01 11.72
N ALA A 256 4.38 1.25 12.36
CA ALA A 256 4.17 0.67 13.67
C ALA A 256 3.99 1.73 14.77
N ALA A 257 4.84 2.75 14.80
CA ALA A 257 4.74 3.83 15.78
C ALA A 257 3.44 4.64 15.62
N LEU A 258 3.07 4.99 14.38
CA LEU A 258 1.79 5.66 14.09
C LEU A 258 0.58 4.80 14.49
N MET A 259 0.65 3.47 14.30
CA MET A 259 -0.41 2.56 14.72
C MET A 259 -0.46 2.42 16.24
N ALA A 260 0.69 2.33 16.91
CA ALA A 260 0.79 2.24 18.36
C ALA A 260 0.20 3.47 19.04
N ARG A 261 0.50 4.65 18.53
CA ARG A 261 -0.03 5.93 19.00
C ARG A 261 -1.45 6.23 18.53
N ASN A 262 -1.99 5.45 17.60
CA ASN A 262 -3.23 5.66 16.87
C ASN A 262 -3.28 6.99 16.09
N ILE A 263 -2.13 7.48 15.62
CA ILE A 263 -2.04 8.64 14.75
C ILE A 263 -2.47 8.24 13.34
N HIS A 264 -3.42 8.96 12.77
CA HIS A 264 -3.97 8.64 11.46
C HIS A 264 -3.00 8.95 10.31
N PRO A 265 -2.87 8.07 9.26
CA PRO A 265 -1.90 8.26 8.19
C PRO A 265 -2.18 9.48 7.31
N GLY A 266 -3.41 9.99 7.32
CA GLY A 266 -3.82 11.17 6.55
C GLY A 266 -3.26 12.48 7.06
N ILE A 267 -2.77 12.55 8.33
CA ILE A 267 -2.30 13.78 8.98
C ILE A 267 -1.13 14.44 8.23
N PHE A 268 -0.28 13.66 7.56
CA PHE A 268 0.91 14.14 6.84
C PHE A 268 0.61 14.55 5.40
N ARG A 269 -0.60 14.30 4.91
CA ARG A 269 -0.93 14.57 3.52
C ARG A 269 -1.18 16.06 3.30
N LYS A 270 -0.64 16.59 2.22
CA LYS A 270 -0.83 18.00 1.85
C LYS A 270 -2.26 18.28 1.37
N ARG A 271 -2.90 17.26 0.75
CA ARG A 271 -4.21 17.42 0.11
C ARG A 271 -4.83 16.08 -0.25
N PHE A 272 -6.17 16.05 -0.22
CA PHE A 272 -6.98 14.98 -0.80
C PHE A 272 -7.65 15.43 -2.11
N GLY A 273 -8.06 14.48 -2.95
CA GLY A 273 -8.71 14.78 -4.23
C GLY A 273 -10.06 15.47 -4.05
N PHE A 274 -10.84 15.08 -3.04
CA PHE A 274 -12.17 15.63 -2.75
C PHE A 274 -12.15 17.12 -2.35
N GLU A 275 -11.01 17.66 -1.94
CA GLU A 275 -10.88 19.10 -1.62
C GLU A 275 -11.01 20.00 -2.87
N ASN A 276 -10.93 19.44 -4.08
CA ASN A 276 -11.21 20.15 -5.33
C ASN A 276 -12.66 20.01 -5.79
N TRP A 277 -13.50 19.24 -5.10
CA TRP A 277 -14.87 19.02 -5.52
C TRP A 277 -15.75 20.22 -5.18
N LYS A 278 -16.81 20.45 -5.96
CA LYS A 278 -17.72 21.58 -5.77
C LYS A 278 -18.48 21.54 -4.45
N ASP A 279 -18.70 20.34 -3.91
CA ASP A 279 -19.38 20.09 -2.66
C ASP A 279 -18.42 19.87 -1.47
N PHE A 280 -17.17 20.31 -1.59
CA PHE A 280 -16.18 20.20 -0.53
C PHE A 280 -16.63 20.96 0.72
N ASP A 281 -16.49 20.29 1.86
CA ASP A 281 -16.82 20.79 3.19
C ASP A 281 -15.55 20.95 4.03
N ALA A 282 -15.06 22.18 4.12
CA ALA A 282 -13.82 22.49 4.79
C ALA A 282 -13.93 22.36 6.33
N ASP A 283 -15.11 22.70 6.88
CA ASP A 283 -15.35 22.62 8.33
C ASP A 283 -15.37 21.15 8.79
N LEU A 284 -16.02 20.30 8.00
CA LEU A 284 -16.02 18.85 8.25
C LEU A 284 -14.61 18.25 8.20
N LEU A 285 -13.79 18.69 7.23
CA LEU A 285 -12.41 18.21 7.14
C LEU A 285 -11.58 18.69 8.31
N ALA A 286 -11.71 19.96 8.72
CA ALA A 286 -11.03 20.52 9.88
C ALA A 286 -11.39 19.75 11.16
N GLU A 287 -12.68 19.44 11.38
CA GLU A 287 -13.12 18.62 12.52
C GLU A 287 -12.43 17.24 12.55
N ILE A 288 -12.24 16.60 11.39
CA ILE A 288 -11.56 15.29 11.30
C ILE A 288 -10.04 15.43 11.57
N TYR A 289 -9.42 16.52 11.13
CA TYR A 289 -7.99 16.79 11.40
C TYR A 289 -7.73 17.10 12.87
N ASP A 290 -8.66 17.79 13.54
CA ASP A 290 -8.51 18.25 14.92
C ASP A 290 -8.93 17.17 15.95
N ASP A 291 -9.49 16.04 15.50
CA ASP A 291 -9.89 14.93 16.39
C ASP A 291 -8.70 14.03 16.74
N ASP A 292 -8.03 14.36 17.84
CA ASP A 292 -6.96 13.57 18.48
C ASP A 292 -7.48 12.69 19.65
N SER A 293 -8.79 12.66 19.87
CA SER A 293 -9.43 11.97 21.01
C SER A 293 -9.13 10.47 21.10
N GLN A 294 -8.70 9.86 20.01
CA GLN A 294 -8.36 8.45 19.91
C GLN A 294 -6.85 8.18 19.99
N GLU A 295 -6.01 9.21 20.08
CA GLU A 295 -4.58 9.03 20.32
C GLU A 295 -4.34 8.38 21.68
N ARG A 296 -3.26 7.62 21.81
CA ARG A 296 -2.94 6.87 23.03
C ARG A 296 -1.45 6.86 23.32
N GLU A 297 -1.12 6.64 24.59
CA GLU A 297 0.24 6.41 25.02
C GLU A 297 0.74 5.05 24.52
N PHE A 298 2.03 4.99 24.21
CA PHE A 298 2.73 3.75 23.85
C PHE A 298 3.91 3.56 24.79
N ASN A 299 3.85 2.52 25.63
CA ASN A 299 4.82 2.26 26.70
C ASN A 299 5.90 1.22 26.31
N HIS A 300 5.96 0.87 25.04
CA HIS A 300 6.97 -0.02 24.48
C HIS A 300 7.84 0.75 23.49
N HIS A 301 8.78 0.06 22.86
CA HIS A 301 9.72 0.70 21.93
C HIS A 301 9.85 -0.07 20.63
N ILE A 302 10.29 0.63 19.58
CA ILE A 302 10.47 0.07 18.23
C ILE A 302 11.93 0.23 17.84
N TYR A 303 12.59 -0.89 17.53
CA TYR A 303 14.01 -0.95 17.21
C TYR A 303 14.22 -1.29 15.75
N GLY A 304 14.95 -0.45 15.04
CA GLY A 304 15.33 -0.65 13.64
C GLY A 304 16.83 -0.78 13.48
N TYR A 305 17.26 -1.75 12.69
CA TYR A 305 18.66 -1.94 12.35
C TYR A 305 18.83 -2.10 10.83
N ASP A 306 19.90 -1.57 10.30
CA ASP A 306 20.31 -1.82 8.91
C ASP A 306 21.84 -1.76 8.81
N LEU A 307 22.41 -2.56 7.92
CA LEU A 307 23.84 -2.52 7.64
C LEU A 307 24.26 -1.26 6.90
N ASN A 308 23.37 -0.73 6.05
CA ASN A 308 23.65 0.40 5.18
C ASN A 308 23.46 1.73 5.91
N HIS A 309 24.53 2.47 6.10
CA HIS A 309 24.52 3.79 6.74
C HIS A 309 23.51 4.78 6.09
N ASN A 310 23.37 4.76 4.75
CA ASN A 310 22.40 5.62 4.07
C ASN A 310 20.96 5.21 4.37
N ALA A 311 20.69 3.92 4.57
CA ALA A 311 19.38 3.43 4.97
C ALA A 311 19.05 3.90 6.40
N VAL A 312 19.99 3.76 7.32
CA VAL A 312 19.85 4.25 8.70
C VAL A 312 19.57 5.76 8.73
N ARG A 313 20.32 6.55 7.96
CA ARG A 313 20.09 7.99 7.87
C ARG A 313 18.70 8.30 7.32
N ALA A 314 18.29 7.64 6.24
CA ALA A 314 16.95 7.81 5.66
C ALA A 314 15.84 7.42 6.65
N ALA A 315 16.04 6.34 7.42
CA ALA A 315 15.09 5.93 8.45
C ALA A 315 14.97 6.98 9.56
N LEU A 316 16.07 7.55 10.04
CA LEU A 316 16.07 8.61 11.04
C LEU A 316 15.38 9.88 10.55
N GLU A 317 15.62 10.30 9.29
CA GLU A 317 14.94 11.42 8.67
C GLU A 317 13.42 11.20 8.60
N ASN A 318 12.97 10.02 8.17
CA ASN A 318 11.55 9.65 8.08
C ASN A 318 10.88 9.53 9.46
N VAL A 319 11.54 8.92 10.45
CA VAL A 319 11.08 8.81 11.84
C VAL A 319 10.87 10.20 12.45
N LYS A 320 11.82 11.12 12.21
CA LYS A 320 11.70 12.51 12.64
C LYS A 320 10.57 13.25 11.95
N ALA A 321 10.44 13.10 10.63
CA ALA A 321 9.38 13.73 9.84
C ALA A 321 7.98 13.23 10.24
N ALA A 322 7.88 11.97 10.66
CA ALA A 322 6.65 11.38 11.19
C ALA A 322 6.36 11.76 12.66
N GLY A 323 7.25 12.49 13.35
CA GLY A 323 7.05 12.90 14.74
C GLY A 323 7.05 11.75 15.75
N VAL A 324 7.69 10.61 15.43
CA VAL A 324 7.68 9.41 16.28
C VAL A 324 9.07 9.04 16.84
N ALA A 325 9.99 9.99 16.87
CA ALA A 325 11.38 9.78 17.28
C ALA A 325 11.52 9.29 18.73
N ASP A 326 10.59 9.64 19.62
CA ASP A 326 10.61 9.24 21.03
C ASP A 326 10.31 7.74 21.21
N TYR A 327 9.70 7.10 20.20
CA TYR A 327 9.28 5.70 20.26
C TYR A 327 10.16 4.77 19.40
N VAL A 328 11.10 5.33 18.62
CA VAL A 328 11.85 4.57 17.63
C VAL A 328 13.34 4.82 17.76
N THR A 329 14.10 3.74 17.94
CA THR A 329 15.58 3.76 17.87
C THR A 329 16.03 3.11 16.57
N VAL A 330 16.93 3.79 15.83
CA VAL A 330 17.51 3.26 14.60
C VAL A 330 19.04 3.27 14.72
N GLU A 331 19.67 2.11 14.49
CA GLU A 331 21.12 1.96 14.58
C GLU A 331 21.69 1.23 13.37
N GLN A 332 22.93 1.56 13.01
CA GLN A 332 23.67 0.79 12.02
C GLN A 332 24.19 -0.50 12.66
N ARG A 333 23.71 -1.66 12.17
CA ARG A 333 24.09 -2.97 12.70
C ARG A 333 24.00 -4.06 11.64
N ASP A 334 24.98 -4.94 11.61
CA ASP A 334 24.93 -6.15 10.78
C ASP A 334 24.05 -7.21 11.47
N ILE A 335 23.31 -8.00 10.68
CA ILE A 335 22.51 -9.12 11.20
C ILE A 335 23.38 -10.15 11.96
N ARG A 336 24.67 -10.26 11.66
CA ARG A 336 25.62 -11.12 12.38
C ARG A 336 25.82 -10.68 13.81
N ASP A 337 25.77 -9.36 14.06
CA ASP A 337 25.96 -8.72 15.36
C ASP A 337 24.62 -8.37 16.02
N PHE A 338 23.50 -8.82 15.41
CA PHE A 338 22.18 -8.59 15.96
C PHE A 338 22.07 -9.23 17.35
N ALA A 339 21.68 -8.42 18.31
CA ALA A 339 21.31 -8.81 19.66
C ALA A 339 20.04 -8.05 20.07
N LEU A 340 19.22 -8.63 20.90
CA LEU A 340 18.08 -7.94 21.47
C LEU A 340 18.56 -6.80 22.38
N PRO A 341 17.78 -5.71 22.50
CA PRO A 341 18.05 -4.67 23.48
C PRO A 341 18.21 -5.24 24.88
N GLU A 342 19.20 -4.74 25.59
CA GLU A 342 19.48 -5.18 26.97
C GLU A 342 18.30 -4.86 27.88
N VAL A 343 18.03 -5.76 28.81
CA VAL A 343 17.01 -5.60 29.84
C VAL A 343 17.73 -5.46 31.18
N PRO A 344 17.26 -4.60 32.10
CA PRO A 344 17.86 -4.46 33.41
C PRO A 344 18.03 -5.83 34.11
N GLU A 345 19.14 -6.01 34.79
CA GLU A 345 19.45 -7.26 35.49
C GLU A 345 18.35 -7.61 36.52
N GLY A 346 17.83 -8.84 36.45
CA GLY A 346 16.72 -9.29 37.27
C GLY A 346 15.32 -9.03 36.75
N SER A 347 15.18 -8.36 35.60
CA SER A 347 13.89 -8.21 34.93
C SER A 347 13.60 -9.40 34.03
N GLU A 348 12.33 -9.77 33.90
CA GLU A 348 11.91 -10.74 32.87
C GLU A 348 12.15 -10.18 31.47
N GLN A 349 12.58 -11.05 30.55
CA GLN A 349 12.72 -10.67 29.13
C GLN A 349 11.35 -10.28 28.56
N PRO A 350 11.17 -9.04 28.09
CA PRO A 350 9.89 -8.64 27.52
C PRO A 350 9.63 -9.43 26.23
N ARG A 351 8.36 -9.74 26.00
CA ARG A 351 7.92 -10.24 24.70
C ARG A 351 8.27 -9.22 23.62
N ARG A 352 8.70 -9.71 22.46
CA ARG A 352 9.02 -8.89 21.30
C ARG A 352 8.44 -9.48 20.03
N LEU A 353 8.14 -8.62 19.07
CA LEU A 353 7.65 -9.00 17.76
C LEU A 353 8.67 -8.54 16.71
N MET A 354 9.17 -9.47 15.90
CA MET A 354 10.00 -9.12 14.74
C MET A 354 9.10 -8.99 13.51
N ILE A 355 9.18 -7.86 12.81
CA ILE A 355 8.55 -7.68 11.50
C ILE A 355 9.61 -7.12 10.57
N THR A 356 9.91 -7.84 9.47
CA THR A 356 11.07 -7.47 8.67
C THR A 356 10.93 -7.86 7.19
N ASN A 357 11.61 -7.07 6.34
CA ASN A 357 11.70 -7.26 4.89
C ASN A 357 13.19 -7.42 4.48
N PRO A 358 13.80 -8.59 4.71
CA PRO A 358 15.19 -8.84 4.33
C PRO A 358 15.41 -8.72 2.82
N PRO A 359 16.64 -8.47 2.33
CA PRO A 359 16.92 -8.40 0.90
C PRO A 359 16.65 -9.76 0.21
N TYR A 360 15.90 -9.76 -0.91
CA TYR A 360 15.59 -10.94 -1.72
C TYR A 360 15.73 -10.71 -3.23
N GLY A 361 16.16 -9.51 -3.63
CA GLY A 361 16.30 -9.10 -5.04
C GLY A 361 17.54 -9.67 -5.74
N GLU A 362 17.79 -9.17 -6.97
CA GLU A 362 18.91 -9.62 -7.82
C GLU A 362 20.22 -8.83 -7.58
N ARG A 363 20.24 -7.91 -6.62
CA ARG A 363 21.32 -6.94 -6.39
C ARG A 363 22.52 -7.49 -5.63
N LEU A 364 22.31 -8.54 -4.85
CA LEU A 364 23.35 -9.26 -4.13
C LEU A 364 23.58 -10.60 -4.80
N HIS A 365 24.78 -11.14 -4.67
CA HIS A 365 25.03 -12.49 -5.15
C HIS A 365 24.12 -13.49 -4.41
N PRO A 366 23.57 -14.50 -5.10
CA PRO A 366 22.63 -15.45 -4.49
C PRO A 366 23.18 -16.17 -3.25
N GLU A 367 24.49 -16.42 -3.20
CA GLU A 367 25.17 -17.05 -2.06
C GLU A 367 25.18 -16.13 -0.83
N ASP A 368 25.42 -14.83 -1.02
CA ASP A 368 25.44 -13.82 0.05
C ASP A 368 24.04 -13.66 0.64
N ILE A 369 22.99 -13.59 -0.21
CA ILE A 369 21.59 -13.52 0.23
C ILE A 369 21.24 -14.76 1.06
N THR A 370 21.60 -15.95 0.57
CA THR A 370 21.35 -17.21 1.28
C THR A 370 22.05 -17.25 2.64
N ALA A 371 23.28 -16.71 2.72
CA ALA A 371 24.02 -16.60 3.98
C ALA A 371 23.34 -15.66 4.99
N ILE A 372 22.74 -14.54 4.52
CA ILE A 372 21.95 -13.63 5.34
C ILE A 372 20.75 -14.37 5.96
N TYR A 373 19.98 -15.12 5.15
CA TYR A 373 18.82 -15.88 5.66
C TYR A 373 19.20 -16.99 6.62
N ARG A 374 20.32 -17.71 6.37
CA ARG A 374 20.85 -18.69 7.33
C ARG A 374 21.25 -18.04 8.65
N THR A 375 21.83 -16.84 8.59
CA THR A 375 22.20 -16.08 9.80
C THR A 375 20.95 -15.62 10.55
N LEU A 376 19.97 -15.05 9.85
CA LEU A 376 18.68 -14.66 10.44
C LEU A 376 18.00 -15.87 11.11
N GLY A 377 17.98 -17.03 10.43
CA GLY A 377 17.41 -18.25 11.00
C GLY A 377 18.11 -18.74 12.27
N ARG A 378 19.46 -18.59 12.36
CA ARG A 378 20.21 -18.88 13.59
C ARG A 378 19.86 -17.89 14.70
N LYS A 379 19.81 -16.59 14.40
CA LYS A 379 19.43 -15.54 15.35
C LYS A 379 18.01 -15.76 15.91
N LEU A 380 17.05 -16.12 15.05
CA LEU A 380 15.71 -16.47 15.48
C LEU A 380 15.68 -17.66 16.44
N LYS A 381 16.50 -18.68 16.22
CA LYS A 381 16.56 -19.88 17.07
C LYS A 381 17.23 -19.65 18.42
N HIS A 382 18.23 -18.78 18.47
CA HIS A 382 19.09 -18.65 19.66
C HIS A 382 18.87 -17.33 20.39
N ASP A 383 18.77 -16.23 19.67
CA ASP A 383 18.75 -14.89 20.26
C ASP A 383 17.32 -14.31 20.37
N PHE A 384 16.34 -14.93 19.68
CA PHE A 384 14.94 -14.46 19.63
C PHE A 384 13.93 -15.49 20.16
N THR A 385 14.39 -16.44 20.98
CA THR A 385 13.57 -17.52 21.52
C THR A 385 12.43 -16.99 22.39
N GLY A 386 11.24 -17.59 22.29
CA GLY A 386 10.04 -17.19 23.03
C GLY A 386 9.24 -16.06 22.39
N ASN A 387 9.62 -15.66 21.19
CA ASN A 387 9.05 -14.52 20.45
C ASN A 387 8.46 -14.95 19.10
N GLU A 388 7.91 -13.99 18.37
CA GLU A 388 7.34 -14.20 17.04
C GLU A 388 8.05 -13.35 16.00
N ALA A 389 8.23 -13.90 14.79
CA ALA A 389 8.80 -13.19 13.67
C ALA A 389 7.89 -13.29 12.43
N TRP A 390 7.65 -12.15 11.79
CA TRP A 390 6.94 -12.02 10.53
C TRP A 390 7.92 -11.53 9.46
N ILE A 391 8.14 -12.37 8.45
CA ILE A 391 9.15 -12.13 7.42
C ILE A 391 8.47 -12.16 6.06
N ILE A 392 8.66 -11.10 5.27
CA ILE A 392 8.21 -11.05 3.88
C ILE A 392 9.37 -11.40 2.94
N CYS A 393 9.09 -12.25 1.93
CA CYS A 393 10.04 -12.62 0.90
C CYS A 393 9.32 -13.07 -0.37
N SER A 394 9.96 -12.89 -1.54
CA SER A 394 9.44 -13.35 -2.84
C SER A 394 9.99 -14.71 -3.27
N LYS A 395 10.96 -15.29 -2.55
CA LYS A 395 11.68 -16.51 -2.97
C LYS A 395 11.55 -17.63 -1.94
N GLU A 396 10.89 -18.73 -2.31
CA GLU A 396 10.74 -19.93 -1.46
C GLU A 396 12.07 -20.47 -0.93
N ALA A 397 13.08 -20.56 -1.79
CA ALA A 397 14.42 -21.08 -1.41
C ALA A 397 15.09 -20.27 -0.28
N LEU A 398 14.78 -18.98 -0.14
CA LEU A 398 15.28 -18.13 0.95
C LEU A 398 14.57 -18.43 2.27
N PHE A 399 13.28 -18.72 2.23
CA PHE A 399 12.56 -19.22 3.40
C PHE A 399 13.10 -20.57 3.88
N ASP A 400 13.43 -21.47 2.94
CA ASP A 400 14.07 -22.75 3.28
C ASP A 400 15.43 -22.55 3.97
N ALA A 401 16.18 -21.52 3.54
CA ALA A 401 17.48 -21.19 4.13
C ALA A 401 17.39 -20.73 5.60
N LEU A 402 16.25 -20.22 6.07
CA LEU A 402 16.01 -19.92 7.50
C LEU A 402 16.09 -21.20 8.36
N GLY A 403 15.74 -22.35 7.79
CA GLY A 403 15.72 -23.63 8.51
C GLY A 403 14.69 -23.69 9.64
N LEU A 404 13.60 -22.92 9.55
CA LEU A 404 12.45 -22.87 10.46
C LEU A 404 11.17 -23.22 9.69
N LYS A 405 10.23 -23.88 10.35
CA LYS A 405 8.90 -24.13 9.79
C LYS A 405 7.98 -22.96 10.12
N PRO A 406 7.29 -22.37 9.13
CA PRO A 406 6.33 -21.32 9.41
C PRO A 406 5.09 -21.89 10.10
N SER A 407 4.54 -21.13 11.03
CA SER A 407 3.22 -21.40 11.61
C SER A 407 2.08 -20.92 10.70
N GLN A 408 2.33 -19.87 9.91
CA GLN A 408 1.38 -19.30 8.95
C GLN A 408 2.13 -18.80 7.70
N SER A 409 1.47 -18.84 6.53
CA SER A 409 1.95 -18.26 5.27
C SER A 409 0.80 -17.55 4.57
N ILE A 410 1.02 -16.31 4.16
CA ILE A 410 0.04 -15.46 3.49
C ILE A 410 0.66 -14.96 2.19
N ALA A 411 -0.01 -15.22 1.05
CA ALA A 411 0.43 -14.72 -0.25
C ALA A 411 0.02 -13.24 -0.39
N LEU A 412 0.97 -12.40 -0.80
CA LEU A 412 0.83 -10.96 -0.96
C LEU A 412 1.51 -10.50 -2.26
N GLN A 413 1.26 -9.25 -2.66
CA GLN A 413 1.99 -8.60 -3.74
C GLN A 413 2.76 -7.39 -3.21
N ASN A 414 4.07 -7.33 -3.50
CA ASN A 414 4.90 -6.15 -3.27
C ASN A 414 5.28 -5.52 -4.62
N GLY A 415 4.53 -4.51 -5.04
CA GLY A 415 4.64 -3.95 -6.39
C GLY A 415 4.26 -4.99 -7.45
N ALA A 416 5.20 -5.33 -8.34
CA ALA A 416 5.03 -6.36 -9.36
C ALA A 416 5.44 -7.77 -8.90
N LEU A 417 6.01 -7.90 -7.69
CA LEU A 417 6.53 -9.16 -7.19
C LEU A 417 5.48 -9.92 -6.37
N ASP A 418 5.28 -11.17 -6.70
CA ASP A 418 4.56 -12.10 -5.83
C ASP A 418 5.44 -12.45 -4.64
N CYS A 419 4.93 -12.19 -3.43
CA CYS A 419 5.61 -12.39 -2.17
C CYS A 419 4.76 -13.26 -1.24
N GLU A 420 5.40 -13.81 -0.24
CA GLU A 420 4.73 -14.37 0.93
C GLU A 420 5.23 -13.66 2.19
N VAL A 421 4.31 -13.42 3.13
CA VAL A 421 4.68 -13.14 4.51
C VAL A 421 4.47 -14.40 5.32
N ARG A 422 5.49 -14.78 6.11
CA ARG A 422 5.46 -15.99 6.93
C ARG A 422 5.67 -15.65 8.40
N ARG A 423 4.84 -16.24 9.24
CA ARG A 423 4.94 -16.18 10.70
C ARG A 423 5.76 -17.35 11.21
N PHE A 424 6.72 -17.05 12.07
CA PHE A 424 7.56 -18.03 12.76
C PHE A 424 7.41 -17.80 14.28
N VAL A 425 7.00 -18.84 14.99
CA VAL A 425 6.99 -18.85 16.45
C VAL A 425 8.28 -19.54 16.92
N THR A 426 9.07 -18.85 17.72
CA THR A 426 10.34 -19.36 18.22
C THR A 426 10.16 -19.86 19.66
N PHE A 427 10.74 -21.00 19.99
CA PHE A 427 10.64 -21.61 21.32
C PHE A 427 11.91 -22.42 21.64
N SER A 428 12.20 -22.60 22.92
CA SER A 428 13.29 -23.46 23.35
C SER A 428 12.85 -24.93 23.43
N GLY A 429 13.75 -25.85 23.10
CA GLY A 429 13.49 -27.28 23.22
C GLY A 429 12.72 -27.91 22.07
N LYS A 430 12.04 -29.03 22.35
CA LYS A 430 11.28 -29.78 21.34
C LYS A 430 9.85 -29.23 21.23
N MET A 431 9.27 -29.35 20.04
CA MET A 431 7.88 -28.95 19.74
C MET A 431 6.84 -29.62 20.67
N GLU A 432 7.11 -30.85 21.08
CA GLU A 432 6.23 -31.59 21.98
C GLU A 432 6.19 -30.96 23.38
N SER A 433 7.35 -30.56 23.89
CA SER A 433 7.46 -29.85 25.19
C SER A 433 6.75 -28.50 25.11
N PHE A 434 7.01 -27.71 24.06
CA PHE A 434 6.35 -26.41 23.87
C PHE A 434 4.82 -26.51 23.85
N ARG A 435 4.27 -27.53 23.18
CA ARG A 435 2.81 -27.79 23.19
C ARG A 435 2.31 -28.28 24.53
N GLY A 436 3.08 -29.12 25.21
CA GLY A 436 2.77 -29.59 26.58
C GLY A 436 2.70 -28.47 27.61
N ASP A 437 3.50 -27.42 27.42
CA ASP A 437 3.53 -26.22 28.25
C ASP A 437 2.47 -25.16 27.82
N GLY A 438 1.52 -25.54 26.96
CA GLY A 438 0.42 -24.66 26.51
C GLY A 438 0.81 -23.73 25.35
N GLY A 439 1.97 -23.93 24.72
CA GLY A 439 2.40 -23.14 23.57
C GLY A 439 1.53 -23.33 22.34
N ILE A 440 1.05 -22.23 21.75
CA ILE A 440 0.17 -22.20 20.59
C ILE A 440 0.97 -21.84 19.35
N LEU A 441 1.10 -22.79 18.41
CA LEU A 441 1.72 -22.55 17.09
C LEU A 441 0.75 -21.97 16.08
N LYS A 442 -0.52 -22.37 16.16
CA LYS A 442 -1.60 -21.90 15.28
C LYS A 442 -2.81 -21.58 16.13
N THR A 443 -3.35 -20.41 15.93
CA THR A 443 -4.62 -20.02 16.57
C THR A 443 -5.79 -20.76 15.90
N ASP A 444 -6.94 -20.81 16.55
CA ASP A 444 -8.17 -21.37 15.97
C ASP A 444 -8.56 -20.63 14.66
N GLU A 445 -8.28 -19.33 14.60
CA GLU A 445 -8.47 -18.51 13.42
C GLU A 445 -7.52 -18.91 12.28
N ASP A 446 -6.24 -19.18 12.56
CA ASP A 446 -5.28 -19.72 11.58
C ASP A 446 -5.75 -21.07 11.01
N LEU A 447 -6.30 -21.92 11.87
CA LEU A 447 -6.82 -23.24 11.47
C LEU A 447 -8.08 -23.09 10.61
N ARG A 448 -8.98 -22.18 10.96
CA ARG A 448 -10.19 -21.88 10.18
C ARG A 448 -9.83 -21.35 8.78
N ARG A 449 -8.99 -20.31 8.69
CA ARG A 449 -8.50 -19.74 7.42
C ARG A 449 -7.78 -20.79 6.55
N GLN A 450 -7.01 -21.68 7.17
CA GLN A 450 -6.37 -22.78 6.45
C GLN A 450 -7.38 -23.81 5.93
N GLY A 451 -8.47 -24.07 6.67
CA GLY A 451 -9.58 -24.92 6.28
C GLY A 451 -10.34 -24.37 5.07
N GLU A 452 -10.64 -23.08 5.09
CA GLU A 452 -11.32 -22.34 4.02
C GLU A 452 -10.48 -22.35 2.73
N ARG A 453 -9.19 -22.02 2.81
CA ARG A 453 -8.26 -22.07 1.66
C ARG A 453 -8.14 -23.47 1.06
N ARG A 454 -8.21 -24.53 1.87
CA ARG A 454 -8.22 -25.92 1.37
C ARG A 454 -9.51 -26.28 0.65
N ARG A 455 -10.65 -25.73 1.08
CA ARG A 455 -11.94 -25.89 0.40
C ARG A 455 -11.95 -25.19 -0.94
N ASP A 456 -11.56 -23.91 -0.97
CA ASP A 456 -11.44 -23.12 -2.20
C ASP A 456 -10.45 -23.73 -3.18
N GLY A 457 -9.31 -24.22 -2.70
CA GLY A 457 -8.30 -24.90 -3.51
C GLY A 457 -8.85 -26.19 -4.15
N ARG A 458 -9.64 -26.98 -3.40
CA ARG A 458 -10.30 -28.20 -3.91
C ARG A 458 -11.40 -27.88 -4.91
N GLU A 459 -12.19 -26.84 -4.66
CA GLU A 459 -13.24 -26.40 -5.59
C GLU A 459 -12.64 -25.88 -6.90
N ARG A 460 -11.55 -25.11 -6.83
CA ARG A 460 -10.81 -24.65 -8.03
C ARG A 460 -10.15 -25.80 -8.77
N GLU A 461 -9.60 -26.80 -8.09
CA GLU A 461 -9.02 -27.99 -8.70
C GLU A 461 -10.10 -28.87 -9.31
N PHE A 462 -11.26 -29.01 -8.66
CA PHE A 462 -12.42 -29.71 -9.17
C PHE A 462 -12.97 -29.04 -10.43
N SER A 463 -13.17 -27.70 -10.39
CA SER A 463 -13.60 -26.94 -11.56
C SER A 463 -12.61 -27.02 -12.72
N ARG A 464 -11.30 -27.03 -12.45
CA ARG A 464 -10.25 -27.22 -13.49
C ARG A 464 -10.26 -28.62 -14.11
N LYS A 465 -10.58 -29.66 -13.34
CA LYS A 465 -10.66 -31.06 -13.86
C LYS A 465 -11.89 -31.32 -14.72
N PHE A 466 -12.97 -30.58 -14.48
CA PHE A 466 -14.25 -30.76 -15.18
C PHE A 466 -14.57 -29.63 -16.18
N ASP A 467 -13.65 -28.69 -16.45
CA ASP A 467 -13.77 -27.69 -17.51
C ASP A 467 -13.14 -28.23 -18.81
N PRO A 468 -13.95 -28.65 -19.81
CA PRO A 468 -13.46 -29.23 -21.08
C PRO A 468 -12.61 -28.22 -21.88
N ASP A 469 -12.82 -26.88 -21.68
CA ASP A 469 -12.17 -25.84 -22.45
C ASP A 469 -10.90 -25.24 -21.76
N PHE A 470 -10.55 -25.75 -20.58
CA PHE A 470 -9.38 -25.25 -19.85
C PHE A 470 -8.07 -25.44 -20.62
N LYS A 471 -7.91 -26.56 -21.35
CA LYS A 471 -6.72 -26.82 -22.18
C LYS A 471 -6.65 -25.93 -23.41
N ASN A 472 -7.79 -25.59 -24.01
CA ASN A 472 -7.85 -24.69 -25.16
C ASN A 472 -7.55 -23.25 -24.77
N ARG A 473 -8.10 -22.75 -23.66
CA ARG A 473 -7.81 -21.40 -23.13
C ARG A 473 -6.35 -21.20 -22.71
N ARG A 474 -5.64 -22.28 -22.34
CA ARG A 474 -4.20 -22.20 -22.05
C ARG A 474 -3.37 -22.10 -23.35
N ARG A 475 -3.73 -22.85 -24.41
CA ARG A 475 -3.09 -22.72 -25.73
C ARG A 475 -3.30 -21.33 -26.33
N GLU A 476 -4.51 -20.79 -26.27
CA GLU A 476 -4.82 -19.43 -26.74
C GLU A 476 -4.06 -18.35 -25.95
N ARG A 477 -3.79 -18.54 -24.66
CA ARG A 477 -2.93 -17.62 -23.87
C ARG A 477 -1.46 -17.71 -24.27
N ASP A 478 -0.94 -18.89 -24.52
CA ASP A 478 0.45 -19.10 -24.92
C ASP A 478 0.67 -18.59 -26.37
N ASP A 479 -0.31 -18.74 -27.26
CA ASP A 479 -0.29 -18.22 -28.64
C ASP A 479 -0.45 -16.67 -28.67
N ASN A 480 -1.28 -16.08 -27.78
CA ASN A 480 -1.39 -14.63 -27.64
C ASN A 480 -0.11 -14.00 -27.04
N ALA A 481 0.56 -14.65 -26.10
CA ALA A 481 1.85 -14.19 -25.56
C ALA A 481 2.97 -14.22 -26.64
N ALA A 482 2.87 -15.08 -27.64
CA ALA A 482 3.77 -15.11 -28.79
C ALA A 482 3.45 -14.01 -29.82
N SER A 483 2.19 -13.59 -29.95
CA SER A 483 1.75 -12.51 -30.84
C SER A 483 2.00 -11.10 -30.29
N GLU A 484 2.17 -10.94 -28.98
CA GLU A 484 2.49 -9.65 -28.33
C GLU A 484 3.88 -9.09 -28.68
N ARG A 485 4.67 -9.77 -29.52
CA ARG A 485 5.94 -9.26 -30.08
C ARG A 485 5.78 -8.43 -31.36
N GLN A 486 4.58 -8.22 -31.85
CA GLN A 486 4.31 -7.33 -32.98
C GLN A 486 4.37 -5.86 -32.52
N ARG A 487 4.97 -5.01 -33.37
CA ARG A 487 5.18 -3.60 -33.04
C ARG A 487 3.84 -2.85 -32.98
N PRO A 488 3.67 -1.89 -32.06
CA PRO A 488 2.40 -1.15 -31.94
C PRO A 488 1.96 -0.44 -33.22
N GLU A 489 2.88 -0.09 -34.11
CA GLU A 489 2.62 0.53 -35.38
C GLU A 489 1.98 -0.39 -36.43
N ASP A 490 2.05 -1.72 -36.24
CA ASP A 490 1.50 -2.71 -37.20
C ASP A 490 -0.02 -2.93 -36.99
N PHE A 491 -0.63 -2.24 -36.02
CA PHE A 491 -2.06 -2.34 -35.70
C PHE A 491 -2.94 -1.22 -36.29
N PHE A 492 -2.35 -0.28 -37.03
CA PHE A 492 -3.13 0.78 -37.65
C PHE A 492 -3.41 0.41 -39.12
N GLU A 493 -4.69 0.26 -39.48
CA GLU A 493 -5.14 0.10 -40.86
C GLU A 493 -4.96 1.38 -41.70
N ASP A 494 -4.80 2.54 -41.03
CA ASP A 494 -4.60 3.85 -41.63
C ASP A 494 -3.12 4.25 -41.54
N GLU A 495 -2.47 4.35 -42.69
CA GLU A 495 -1.04 4.65 -42.83
C GLU A 495 -0.70 6.08 -42.35
N GLU A 496 -1.64 7.00 -42.37
CA GLU A 496 -1.49 8.37 -41.87
C GLU A 496 -1.46 8.40 -40.32
N MET A 497 -2.29 7.59 -39.67
CA MET A 497 -2.28 7.37 -38.22
C MET A 497 -1.03 6.62 -37.75
N ALA A 498 -0.59 5.60 -38.47
CA ALA A 498 0.66 4.90 -38.21
C ALA A 498 1.88 5.82 -38.32
N ALA A 499 1.91 6.69 -39.33
CA ALA A 499 2.94 7.71 -39.50
C ALA A 499 2.91 8.78 -38.41
N HIS A 500 1.72 9.20 -37.98
CA HIS A 500 1.56 10.15 -36.88
C HIS A 500 2.07 9.56 -35.56
N TYR A 501 1.78 8.28 -35.28
CA TYR A 501 2.25 7.58 -34.09
C TYR A 501 3.77 7.37 -34.09
N ARG A 502 4.37 7.02 -35.23
CA ARG A 502 5.84 6.96 -35.43
C ARG A 502 6.50 8.31 -35.14
N ASN A 503 5.90 9.42 -35.60
CA ASN A 503 6.40 10.77 -35.33
C ASN A 503 6.31 11.17 -33.84
N LEU A 504 5.22 10.85 -33.16
CA LEU A 504 5.07 11.10 -31.72
C LEU A 504 6.09 10.30 -30.91
N ARG A 505 6.29 9.02 -31.21
CA ARG A 505 7.27 8.15 -30.58
C ARG A 505 8.71 8.64 -30.76
N ASN A 506 9.05 9.09 -31.99
CA ASN A 506 10.36 9.65 -32.28
C ASN A 506 10.59 10.97 -31.54
N ARG A 507 9.57 11.83 -31.40
CA ARG A 507 9.65 13.07 -30.61
C ARG A 507 9.87 12.75 -29.14
N HIS A 508 9.16 11.74 -28.58
CA HIS A 508 9.33 11.33 -27.19
C HIS A 508 10.74 10.77 -26.92
N ARG A 509 11.24 9.90 -27.81
CA ARG A 509 12.60 9.35 -27.72
C ARG A 509 13.67 10.43 -27.80
N ASN A 510 13.53 11.38 -28.73
CA ASN A 510 14.45 12.50 -28.89
C ASN A 510 14.45 13.41 -27.66
N PHE A 511 13.27 13.62 -27.03
CA PHE A 511 13.15 14.38 -25.78
C PHE A 511 13.84 13.67 -24.60
N GLU A 512 13.68 12.34 -24.47
CA GLU A 512 14.36 11.56 -23.42
C GLU A 512 15.88 11.53 -23.64
N GLU A 513 16.35 11.39 -24.90
CA GLU A 513 17.77 11.46 -25.24
C GLU A 513 18.35 12.85 -24.96
N GLN A 514 17.60 13.92 -25.23
CA GLN A 514 18.01 15.28 -24.93
C GLN A 514 18.13 15.51 -23.41
N GLN A 515 17.14 15.09 -22.62
CA GLN A 515 17.21 15.15 -21.17
C GLN A 515 18.39 14.35 -20.60
N SER A 516 18.65 13.17 -21.18
CA SER A 516 19.79 12.33 -20.77
C SER A 516 21.14 12.99 -21.10
N ARG A 517 21.25 13.71 -22.23
CA ARG A 517 22.44 14.50 -22.60
C ARG A 517 22.63 15.69 -21.67
N GLU A 518 21.57 16.42 -21.34
CA GLU A 518 21.60 17.54 -20.43
C GLU A 518 22.00 17.11 -19.00
N ARG A 519 21.48 15.97 -18.51
CA ARG A 519 21.93 15.37 -17.23
C ARG A 519 23.41 14.99 -17.26
N ARG A 520 23.91 14.37 -18.34
CA ARG A 520 25.34 14.04 -18.48
C ARG A 520 26.22 15.27 -18.56
N GLN A 521 25.79 16.36 -19.20
CA GLN A 521 26.52 17.61 -19.26
C GLN A 521 26.54 18.35 -17.92
N SER A 522 25.46 18.31 -17.13
CA SER A 522 25.40 18.89 -15.79
C SER A 522 26.31 18.17 -14.79
N VAL A 523 26.42 16.82 -14.90
CA VAL A 523 27.35 16.03 -14.08
C VAL A 523 28.81 16.30 -14.51
N ALA A 524 29.10 16.36 -15.82
CA ALA A 524 30.44 16.68 -16.33
C ALA A 524 30.87 18.13 -16.04
N GLY A 525 29.91 19.04 -15.90
CA GLY A 525 30.13 20.42 -15.49
C GLY A 525 30.52 20.58 -14.03
N ARG A 526 29.94 19.76 -13.14
CA ARG A 526 30.31 19.71 -11.71
C ARG A 526 31.73 19.16 -11.50
N ASP A 527 32.10 18.08 -12.16
CA ASP A 527 33.46 17.51 -12.12
C ASP A 527 34.55 18.48 -12.62
N ARG A 528 34.24 19.35 -13.58
CA ARG A 528 35.19 20.39 -14.05
C ARG A 528 35.33 21.56 -13.08
N ASN A 529 34.30 21.91 -12.35
CA ASN A 529 34.35 22.98 -11.35
C ASN A 529 35.11 22.53 -10.10
N ASP A 530 34.93 21.30 -9.63
CA ASP A 530 35.66 20.74 -8.49
C ASP A 530 37.17 20.64 -8.81
N ARG A 531 37.57 20.21 -10.02
CA ARG A 531 38.99 20.19 -10.44
C ARG A 531 39.59 21.58 -10.66
N ARG A 532 38.79 22.64 -10.81
CA ARG A 532 39.27 24.03 -10.85
C ARG A 532 39.36 24.66 -9.46
N ALA A 533 38.56 24.23 -8.49
CA ALA A 533 38.67 24.65 -7.09
C ALA A 533 39.96 24.11 -6.46
N ASP A 534 40.29 22.83 -6.64
CA ASP A 534 41.53 22.21 -6.16
C ASP A 534 42.83 22.84 -6.75
N ARG A 535 42.77 23.42 -7.96
CA ARG A 535 43.92 24.13 -8.55
C ARG A 535 44.10 25.57 -8.09
N ARG A 536 43.13 26.17 -7.41
CA ARG A 536 43.22 27.52 -6.89
C ARG A 536 43.71 27.63 -5.45
N GLU A 537 43.65 26.56 -4.66
CA GLU A 537 44.18 26.53 -3.30
C GLU A 537 45.68 26.13 -3.22
N GLY A 538 46.29 25.62 -4.28
CA GLY A 538 47.70 25.21 -4.34
C GLY A 538 48.71 26.29 -4.74
N GLY A 539 48.36 27.57 -4.75
CA GLY A 539 49.19 28.62 -5.32
C GLY A 539 49.40 29.87 -4.45
N LYS A 540 49.78 29.74 -3.20
CA LYS A 540 50.41 30.83 -2.42
C LYS A 540 51.27 30.27 -1.30
N GLY A 541 52.53 30.07 -1.56
CA GLY A 541 53.57 29.84 -0.58
C GLY A 541 54.89 30.39 -1.10
N SER A 542 55.36 31.44 -0.46
CA SER A 542 56.47 32.30 -0.78
C SER A 542 57.81 31.55 -0.92
N ARG A 543 58.62 32.00 -1.88
CA ARG A 543 60.04 31.82 -1.90
C ARG A 543 60.66 32.63 -0.77
N ASP A 544 61.52 31.99 0.05
CA ASP A 544 62.77 32.58 0.52
C ASP A 544 63.74 31.48 0.99
N ASP A 545 64.91 31.62 0.43
CA ASP A 545 66.25 31.15 0.77
C ASP A 545 66.47 30.31 2.04
N PHE A 546 67.18 29.17 1.93
CA PHE A 546 68.54 29.08 2.52
C PHE A 546 69.32 27.87 1.97
N LYS A 547 70.57 28.16 1.68
CA LYS A 547 71.64 27.24 1.27
C LYS A 547 72.04 26.25 2.39
N GLY A 548 72.38 25.07 2.02
CA GLY A 548 73.62 24.51 2.55
C GLY A 548 73.56 23.22 3.35
N ALA A 549 74.25 22.25 2.86
CA ALA A 549 75.12 21.29 3.51
C ALA A 549 74.77 19.81 3.41
N ARG A 550 75.77 19.20 2.82
CA ARG A 550 76.08 17.74 2.67
C ARG A 550 76.01 16.96 3.99
N GLY A 551 75.63 15.69 3.87
CA GLY A 551 76.39 14.68 4.63
C GLY A 551 75.56 13.60 5.31
N GLY A 552 75.82 12.35 5.00
CA GLY A 552 75.82 11.35 6.04
C GLY A 552 74.88 10.14 5.83
N ARG A 553 75.47 9.09 5.34
CA ARG A 553 75.05 7.67 5.42
C ARG A 553 74.82 7.19 6.86
N SER A 554 73.89 6.29 7.04
CA SER A 554 73.90 5.02 7.83
C SER A 554 72.43 4.78 8.28
N GLY A 555 71.72 3.70 8.02
CA GLY A 555 72.07 2.34 8.28
C GLY A 555 71.79 1.96 9.72
N PHE A 556 70.56 1.43 10.02
CA PHE A 556 70.50 0.38 11.03
C PHE A 556 69.16 -0.38 11.00
N LYS A 557 69.30 -1.67 11.19
CA LYS A 557 68.38 -2.80 11.26
C LYS A 557 67.38 -2.70 12.40
N GLY A 558 66.25 -3.44 12.23
CA GLY A 558 65.29 -3.71 13.28
C GLY A 558 65.85 -4.53 14.46
N PRO A 559 64.96 -4.85 15.39
CA PRO A 559 64.68 -6.27 15.58
C PRO A 559 63.20 -6.66 15.83
N ARG A 560 63.06 -7.97 15.67
CA ARG A 560 61.88 -8.82 15.92
C ARG A 560 61.65 -9.10 17.40
N ARG A 561 60.39 -9.55 17.67
CA ARG A 561 59.90 -10.48 18.73
C ARG A 561 59.86 -9.92 20.17
N ASP A 562 58.92 -10.28 20.98
CA ASP A 562 58.03 -11.40 21.32
C ASP A 562 57.05 -10.95 22.44
N ARG A 563 55.83 -11.27 22.34
CA ARG A 563 54.92 -12.12 23.17
C ARG A 563 53.46 -11.81 22.87
#